data_e3f7aaebbdbb0d4ee03c0d09f240abed
#
_entry.id   e3f7aaebbdbb0d4ee03c0d09f240abed
#
_cell.length_a   1.000
_cell.length_b   1.000
_cell.length_c   1.000
_cell.angle_alpha   90.00
_cell.angle_beta   90.00
_cell.angle_gamma   90.00
#
_symmetry.space_group_name_H-M   'P 1'
#
loop_
_entity.id
_entity.type
_entity.pdbx_description
1 polymer ?
#
loop_
_entity_poly.entity_id
_entity_poly.type
_entity_poly.pdbx_seq_one_letter_code
_entity_poly.pdbx_strand_id
1 'polypeptide(L)'
;LLGQQRWTQADGSTATVALLQGNIEQSMKWDPEAFQHTIQTYYDMVAETSADIVILPETAIPVMRQDLPDGLLEQFASTAKRNNAALAMGIPQYTPTGRQYLNSVINLSEFDPEQTDKPLPSYSKDHLVPFGEFKPIFTDWLYRMMHMPLADFSEGGNNQAPLQLANQQIAFNICYEDSFG
;
A
#
# COMPACT_ATOMS: atom_id res chain seq x y z
N LEU A 1 -1.39 -30.54 19.26
CA LEU A 1 -2.06 -31.26 18.15
C LEU A 1 -2.20 -30.39 16.90
N LEU A 2 -2.44 -29.06 17.01
CA LEU A 2 -2.51 -28.15 15.85
C LEU A 2 -1.13 -27.89 15.20
N GLY A 3 -0.05 -27.95 15.95
CA GLY A 3 1.31 -27.73 15.43
C GLY A 3 1.86 -28.82 14.50
N GLN A 4 1.14 -29.91 14.29
CA GLN A 4 1.53 -30.97 13.34
C GLN A 4 0.74 -30.91 12.03
N GLN A 5 -0.22 -30.01 11.91
CA GLN A 5 -1.04 -29.86 10.72
C GLN A 5 -0.31 -28.96 9.71
N ARG A 6 -0.04 -29.49 8.53
CA ARG A 6 0.50 -28.68 7.43
C ARG A 6 -0.66 -28.00 6.71
N TRP A 7 -0.72 -26.68 6.84
CA TRP A 7 -1.74 -25.83 6.20
C TRP A 7 -1.35 -25.40 4.79
N THR A 8 -0.07 -25.50 4.45
CA THR A 8 0.48 -25.10 3.17
C THR A 8 1.37 -26.19 2.60
N GLN A 9 1.48 -26.24 1.31
CA GLN A 9 2.40 -27.12 0.57
C GLN A 9 3.17 -26.27 -0.44
N ALA A 10 4.51 -26.42 -0.45
CA ALA A 10 5.33 -25.77 -1.47
C ALA A 10 4.98 -26.32 -2.84
N ASP A 11 4.76 -25.44 -3.82
CA ASP A 11 4.49 -25.79 -5.23
C ASP A 11 5.77 -25.95 -6.06
N GLY A 12 6.94 -25.68 -5.45
CA GLY A 12 8.25 -25.78 -6.08
C GLY A 12 8.71 -24.50 -6.80
N SER A 13 7.87 -23.49 -6.87
CA SER A 13 8.29 -22.17 -7.35
C SER A 13 8.94 -21.35 -6.23
N THR A 14 9.90 -20.51 -6.59
CA THR A 14 10.56 -19.57 -5.65
C THR A 14 10.58 -18.18 -6.27
N ALA A 15 10.39 -17.17 -5.44
CA ALA A 15 10.56 -15.78 -5.81
C ALA A 15 11.37 -15.07 -4.73
N THR A 16 12.27 -14.17 -5.15
CA THR A 16 12.96 -13.28 -4.24
C THR A 16 12.07 -12.09 -3.92
N VAL A 17 11.96 -11.73 -2.63
CA VAL A 17 11.12 -10.62 -2.17
C VAL A 17 11.98 -9.62 -1.42
N ALA A 18 11.89 -8.36 -1.79
CA ALA A 18 12.48 -7.24 -1.08
C ALA A 18 11.39 -6.40 -0.40
N LEU A 19 11.47 -6.28 0.91
CA LEU A 19 10.63 -5.40 1.71
C LEU A 19 11.43 -4.11 1.97
N LEU A 20 11.00 -3.00 1.39
CA LEU A 20 11.70 -1.73 1.51
C LEU A 20 11.12 -0.91 2.67
N GLN A 21 11.98 -0.42 3.53
CA GLN A 21 11.59 0.40 4.68
C GLN A 21 12.39 1.70 4.66
N GLY A 22 11.75 2.81 4.28
CA GLY A 22 12.38 4.14 4.20
C GLY A 22 12.68 4.77 5.56
N ASN A 23 12.18 4.19 6.65
CA ASN A 23 12.37 4.70 8.02
C ASN A 23 12.00 6.19 8.17
N ILE A 24 10.95 6.61 7.46
CA ILE A 24 10.44 7.99 7.52
C ILE A 24 9.76 8.21 8.87
N GLU A 25 10.16 9.27 9.58
CA GLU A 25 9.54 9.63 10.85
C GLU A 25 8.04 9.90 10.68
N GLN A 26 7.23 9.37 11.61
CA GLN A 26 5.78 9.51 11.56
C GLN A 26 5.32 10.97 11.56
N SER A 27 6.03 11.84 12.27
CA SER A 27 5.78 13.29 12.32
C SER A 27 6.00 14.00 10.98
N MET A 28 6.92 13.47 10.16
CA MET A 28 7.26 14.02 8.84
C MET A 28 6.40 13.45 7.71
N LYS A 29 5.69 12.35 7.97
CA LYS A 29 4.96 11.61 6.93
C LYS A 29 3.92 12.46 6.19
N TRP A 30 3.35 13.46 6.85
CA TRP A 30 2.33 14.36 6.32
C TRP A 30 2.82 15.78 6.10
N ASP A 31 4.12 16.01 6.24
CA ASP A 31 4.73 17.32 5.98
C ASP A 31 4.97 17.49 4.48
N PRO A 32 4.40 18.52 3.85
CA PRO A 32 4.63 18.80 2.43
C PRO A 32 6.11 19.03 2.07
N GLU A 33 6.91 19.57 3.00
CA GLU A 33 8.35 19.78 2.78
C GLU A 33 9.12 18.46 2.79
N ALA A 34 8.67 17.47 3.59
CA ALA A 34 9.27 16.14 3.64
C ALA A 34 8.79 15.21 2.50
N PHE A 35 7.74 15.58 1.77
CA PHE A 35 7.15 14.76 0.70
C PHE A 35 8.17 14.43 -0.40
N GLN A 36 8.91 15.40 -0.87
CA GLN A 36 9.94 15.22 -1.89
C GLN A 36 11.02 14.24 -1.42
N HIS A 37 11.46 14.39 -0.19
CA HIS A 37 12.45 13.49 0.41
C HIS A 37 11.93 12.06 0.54
N THR A 38 10.68 11.90 0.95
CA THR A 38 10.03 10.59 1.04
C THR A 38 9.97 9.89 -0.31
N ILE A 39 9.51 10.60 -1.36
CA ILE A 39 9.47 10.06 -2.72
C ILE A 39 10.87 9.67 -3.20
N GLN A 40 11.86 10.55 -3.04
CA GLN A 40 13.22 10.28 -3.48
C GLN A 40 13.81 9.06 -2.78
N THR A 41 13.60 8.95 -1.45
CA THR A 41 14.06 7.81 -0.66
C THR A 41 13.51 6.48 -1.22
N TYR A 42 12.20 6.38 -1.41
CA TYR A 42 11.62 5.15 -1.94
C TYR A 42 11.98 4.90 -3.40
N TYR A 43 12.10 5.94 -4.20
CA TYR A 43 12.52 5.82 -5.59
C TYR A 43 13.93 5.24 -5.71
N ASP A 44 14.89 5.78 -4.94
CA ASP A 44 16.26 5.29 -4.91
C ASP A 44 16.33 3.84 -4.44
N MET A 45 15.59 3.50 -3.37
CA MET A 45 15.51 2.13 -2.88
C MET A 45 14.97 1.16 -3.95
N VAL A 46 13.92 1.52 -4.69
CA VAL A 46 13.39 0.71 -5.80
C VAL A 46 14.41 0.60 -6.92
N ALA A 47 15.11 1.69 -7.26
CA ALA A 47 16.10 1.70 -8.33
C ALA A 47 17.32 0.82 -8.03
N GLU A 48 17.72 0.72 -6.77
CA GLU A 48 18.88 -0.06 -6.32
C GLU A 48 18.55 -1.53 -6.00
N THR A 49 17.26 -1.88 -5.92
CA THR A 49 16.83 -3.22 -5.50
C THR A 49 16.76 -4.18 -6.68
N SER A 50 17.33 -5.37 -6.48
CA SER A 50 17.23 -6.51 -7.39
C SER A 50 16.48 -7.66 -6.69
N ALA A 51 15.20 -7.82 -7.02
CA ALA A 51 14.33 -8.89 -6.51
C ALA A 51 13.18 -9.12 -7.50
N ASP A 52 12.56 -10.30 -7.46
CA ASP A 52 11.39 -10.58 -8.31
C ASP A 52 10.15 -9.76 -7.89
N ILE A 53 10.03 -9.53 -6.58
CA ILE A 53 8.93 -8.77 -5.98
C ILE A 53 9.52 -7.71 -5.04
N VAL A 54 9.10 -6.47 -5.21
CA VAL A 54 9.47 -5.34 -4.35
C VAL A 54 8.19 -4.81 -3.69
N ILE A 55 8.22 -4.65 -2.38
CA ILE A 55 7.07 -4.19 -1.60
C ILE A 55 7.45 -2.95 -0.80
N LEU A 56 6.74 -1.85 -1.01
CA LEU A 56 6.80 -0.66 -0.19
C LEU A 56 5.79 -0.75 0.97
N PRO A 57 6.08 -0.12 2.13
CA PRO A 57 5.24 -0.24 3.31
C PRO A 57 3.89 0.48 3.16
N GLU A 58 3.03 0.28 4.16
CA GLU A 58 1.77 1.01 4.33
C GLU A 58 2.00 2.52 4.24
N THR A 59 1.18 3.19 3.40
CA THR A 59 1.26 4.63 3.19
C THR A 59 2.71 5.10 2.90
N ALA A 60 3.42 4.38 2.01
CA ALA A 60 4.78 4.76 1.61
C ALA A 60 4.79 6.15 0.99
N ILE A 61 3.78 6.47 0.20
CA ILE A 61 3.52 7.80 -0.34
C ILE A 61 2.30 8.39 0.38
N PRO A 62 2.47 9.43 1.21
CA PRO A 62 1.41 9.98 2.06
C PRO A 62 0.55 11.03 1.34
N VAL A 63 0.15 10.74 0.13
CA VAL A 63 -0.76 11.56 -0.70
C VAL A 63 -1.71 10.60 -1.39
N MET A 64 -2.96 11.01 -1.59
CA MET A 64 -3.92 10.20 -2.32
C MET A 64 -3.42 9.88 -3.71
N ARG A 65 -3.57 8.63 -4.13
CA ARG A 65 -3.09 8.17 -5.44
C ARG A 65 -3.53 9.09 -6.59
N GLN A 66 -4.77 9.60 -6.53
CA GLN A 66 -5.35 10.46 -7.56
C GLN A 66 -4.85 11.91 -7.51
N ASP A 67 -4.19 12.32 -6.41
CA ASP A 67 -3.65 13.67 -6.22
C ASP A 67 -2.12 13.70 -6.42
N LEU A 68 -1.54 12.59 -6.87
CA LEU A 68 -0.11 12.52 -7.16
C LEU A 68 0.25 13.38 -8.39
N PRO A 69 1.46 13.95 -8.41
CA PRO A 69 1.98 14.58 -9.61
C PRO A 69 1.97 13.63 -10.81
N ASP A 70 1.64 14.16 -11.98
CA ASP A 70 1.63 13.41 -13.24
C ASP A 70 2.98 12.72 -13.48
N GLY A 71 2.94 11.48 -13.93
CA GLY A 71 4.12 10.69 -14.26
C GLY A 71 4.85 10.07 -13.06
N LEU A 72 4.47 10.36 -11.81
CA LEU A 72 5.16 9.80 -10.64
C LEU A 72 5.00 8.27 -10.56
N LEU A 73 3.79 7.75 -10.70
CA LEU A 73 3.56 6.30 -10.71
C LEU A 73 4.25 5.61 -11.89
N GLU A 74 4.27 6.27 -13.06
CA GLU A 74 5.00 5.78 -14.23
C GLU A 74 6.50 5.66 -13.97
N GLN A 75 7.11 6.63 -13.29
CA GLN A 75 8.52 6.57 -12.92
C GLN A 75 8.83 5.37 -12.03
N PHE A 76 8.03 5.12 -11.00
CA PHE A 76 8.17 3.94 -10.13
C PHE A 76 7.96 2.63 -10.92
N ALA A 77 6.88 2.53 -11.70
CA ALA A 77 6.55 1.36 -12.49
C ALA A 77 7.65 1.04 -13.51
N SER A 78 8.11 2.05 -14.26
CA SER A 78 9.17 1.88 -15.26
C SER A 78 10.52 1.51 -14.63
N THR A 79 10.82 2.04 -13.43
CA THR A 79 12.04 1.72 -12.70
C THR A 79 12.03 0.27 -12.21
N ALA A 80 10.95 -0.17 -11.59
CA ALA A 80 10.78 -1.57 -11.19
C ALA A 80 10.85 -2.51 -12.39
N LYS A 81 10.20 -2.16 -13.51
CA LYS A 81 10.21 -2.94 -14.75
C LYS A 81 11.63 -3.08 -15.33
N ARG A 82 12.47 -2.01 -15.30
CA ARG A 82 13.88 -2.09 -15.75
C ARG A 82 14.68 -3.07 -14.90
N ASN A 83 14.35 -3.22 -13.63
CA ASN A 83 14.98 -4.18 -12.72
C ASN A 83 14.33 -5.58 -12.79
N ASN A 84 13.38 -5.82 -13.71
CA ASN A 84 12.56 -7.04 -13.81
C ASN A 84 11.79 -7.36 -12.52
N ALA A 85 11.44 -6.36 -11.73
CA ALA A 85 10.73 -6.49 -10.48
C ALA A 85 9.24 -6.19 -10.63
N ALA A 86 8.40 -6.98 -9.98
CA ALA A 86 7.01 -6.62 -9.71
C ALA A 86 6.94 -5.71 -8.49
N LEU A 87 6.23 -4.57 -8.57
CA LEU A 87 6.20 -3.57 -7.50
C LEU A 87 4.81 -3.44 -6.90
N ALA A 88 4.70 -3.68 -5.61
CA ALA A 88 3.54 -3.36 -4.78
C ALA A 88 3.83 -2.14 -3.91
N MET A 89 2.90 -1.19 -3.85
CA MET A 89 3.08 0.09 -3.16
C MET A 89 1.91 0.37 -2.23
N GLY A 90 2.19 0.59 -0.93
CA GLY A 90 1.20 1.09 0.03
C GLY A 90 0.92 2.58 -0.21
N ILE A 91 -0.34 2.90 -0.49
CA ILE A 91 -0.77 4.26 -0.81
C ILE A 91 -2.26 4.46 -0.48
N PRO A 92 -2.67 5.59 0.09
CA PRO A 92 -4.08 5.89 0.23
C PRO A 92 -4.70 6.25 -1.14
N GLN A 93 -5.96 5.91 -1.33
CA GLN A 93 -6.70 6.25 -2.56
C GLN A 93 -8.16 6.57 -2.28
N TYR A 94 -8.77 7.36 -3.18
CA TYR A 94 -10.22 7.55 -3.15
C TYR A 94 -10.94 6.31 -3.66
N THR A 95 -12.13 6.04 -3.11
CA THR A 95 -13.05 5.08 -3.71
C THR A 95 -13.45 5.52 -5.14
N PRO A 96 -13.96 4.62 -5.98
CA PRO A 96 -14.44 4.98 -7.32
C PRO A 96 -15.51 6.07 -7.32
N THR A 97 -16.24 6.23 -6.23
CA THR A 97 -17.23 7.31 -6.05
C THR A 97 -16.60 8.65 -5.62
N GLY A 98 -15.32 8.66 -5.27
CA GLY A 98 -14.59 9.85 -4.80
C GLY A 98 -15.01 10.36 -3.42
N ARG A 99 -15.84 9.63 -2.69
CA ARG A 99 -16.46 10.10 -1.43
C ARG A 99 -15.79 9.56 -0.15
N GLN A 100 -14.95 8.56 -0.29
CA GLN A 100 -14.35 7.85 0.82
C GLN A 100 -12.89 7.57 0.53
N TYR A 101 -12.13 7.30 1.58
CA TYR A 101 -10.69 7.02 1.53
C TYR A 101 -10.45 5.54 1.81
N LEU A 102 -9.52 4.95 1.10
CA LEU A 102 -9.07 3.58 1.30
C LEU A 102 -7.57 3.57 1.60
N ASN A 103 -7.17 2.81 2.60
CA ASN A 103 -5.78 2.47 2.85
C ASN A 103 -5.45 1.23 2.02
N SER A 104 -4.59 1.36 1.02
CA SER A 104 -4.46 0.33 -0.02
C SER A 104 -3.02 -0.03 -0.32
N VAL A 105 -2.85 -1.23 -0.86
CA VAL A 105 -1.66 -1.66 -1.61
C VAL A 105 -2.06 -1.77 -3.07
N ILE A 106 -1.36 -1.09 -3.96
CA ILE A 106 -1.57 -1.13 -5.42
C ILE A 106 -0.48 -1.96 -6.10
N ASN A 107 -0.86 -2.67 -7.17
CA ASN A 107 0.08 -3.38 -8.04
C ASN A 107 0.52 -2.48 -9.19
N LEU A 108 1.71 -1.91 -9.10
CA LEU A 108 2.29 -1.06 -10.15
C LEU A 108 2.86 -1.82 -11.33
N SER A 109 2.98 -3.15 -11.25
CA SER A 109 3.42 -3.96 -12.39
C SER A 109 2.42 -3.96 -13.54
N GLU A 110 1.15 -3.64 -13.25
CA GLU A 110 0.08 -3.53 -14.23
C GLU A 110 -0.20 -2.08 -14.66
N PHE A 111 0.69 -1.14 -14.29
CA PHE A 111 0.56 0.25 -14.71
C PHE A 111 0.77 0.36 -16.23
N ASP A 112 -0.20 0.98 -16.90
CA ASP A 112 -0.17 1.27 -18.32
C ASP A 112 -0.19 2.79 -18.52
N PRO A 113 0.89 3.39 -19.05
CA PRO A 113 0.96 4.84 -19.26
C PRO A 113 -0.04 5.35 -20.31
N GLU A 114 -0.57 4.47 -21.18
CA GLU A 114 -1.60 4.82 -22.16
C GLU A 114 -3.02 4.74 -21.57
N GLN A 115 -3.17 4.18 -20.38
CA GLN A 115 -4.44 3.98 -19.67
C GLN A 115 -4.37 4.42 -18.21
N THR A 116 -3.89 5.62 -17.96
CA THR A 116 -3.66 6.17 -16.60
C THR A 116 -4.93 6.23 -15.75
N ASP A 117 -6.09 6.34 -16.38
CA ASP A 117 -7.40 6.36 -15.71
C ASP A 117 -7.89 4.96 -15.30
N LYS A 118 -7.26 3.90 -15.81
CA LYS A 118 -7.64 2.53 -15.46
C LYS A 118 -7.32 2.27 -13.99
N PRO A 119 -8.27 1.73 -13.21
CA PRO A 119 -7.98 1.30 -11.86
C PRO A 119 -6.88 0.25 -11.83
N LEU A 120 -5.85 0.48 -11.01
CA LEU A 120 -4.83 -0.54 -10.75
C LEU A 120 -5.41 -1.64 -9.85
N PRO A 121 -5.01 -2.90 -10.06
CA PRO A 121 -5.31 -3.94 -9.09
C PRO A 121 -4.80 -3.52 -7.72
N SER A 122 -5.65 -3.62 -6.71
CA SER A 122 -5.34 -3.18 -5.37
C SER A 122 -6.00 -4.08 -4.32
N TYR A 123 -5.35 -4.17 -3.17
CA TYR A 123 -5.94 -4.61 -1.93
C TYR A 123 -6.17 -3.39 -1.03
N SER A 124 -7.33 -3.26 -0.45
CA SER A 124 -7.66 -2.18 0.47
C SER A 124 -7.99 -2.75 1.84
N LYS A 125 -7.44 -2.12 2.88
CA LYS A 125 -7.60 -2.54 4.27
C LYS A 125 -9.07 -2.71 4.63
N ASP A 126 -9.42 -3.88 5.16
CA ASP A 126 -10.79 -4.23 5.59
C ASP A 126 -10.98 -4.00 7.09
N HIS A 127 -10.02 -4.42 7.92
CA HIS A 127 -10.10 -4.24 9.37
C HIS A 127 -9.43 -2.93 9.80
N LEU A 128 -10.26 -1.90 9.97
CA LEU A 128 -9.78 -0.57 10.38
C LEU A 128 -9.43 -0.54 11.87
N VAL A 129 -8.40 0.25 12.22
CA VAL A 129 -8.01 0.48 13.61
C VAL A 129 -9.04 1.37 14.29
N PRO A 130 -9.73 0.89 15.34
CA PRO A 130 -10.63 1.73 16.13
C PRO A 130 -9.88 2.96 16.67
N PHE A 131 -10.52 4.14 16.64
CA PHE A 131 -9.97 5.41 17.06
C PHE A 131 -8.78 5.95 16.23
N GLY A 132 -8.21 5.18 15.32
CA GLY A 132 -7.12 5.63 14.43
C GLY A 132 -7.60 5.89 13.00
N GLU A 133 -8.35 4.98 12.43
CA GLU A 133 -8.80 5.01 11.02
C GLU A 133 -10.32 5.12 10.88
N PHE A 134 -11.04 4.88 11.95
CA PHE A 134 -12.50 4.95 11.99
C PHE A 134 -12.95 5.62 13.30
N LYS A 135 -13.92 6.54 13.21
CA LYS A 135 -14.49 7.25 14.35
C LYS A 135 -15.70 6.52 14.90
N PRO A 136 -15.65 6.00 16.14
CA PRO A 136 -16.89 5.55 16.79
C PRO A 136 -17.85 6.74 16.98
N ILE A 137 -19.14 6.47 16.87
CA ILE A 137 -20.21 7.45 17.13
C ILE A 137 -19.99 8.06 18.53
N PHE A 138 -20.03 9.39 18.62
CA PHE A 138 -19.80 10.21 19.84
C PHE A 138 -18.35 10.61 20.20
N THR A 139 -17.35 10.35 19.36
CA THR A 139 -15.94 10.73 19.67
C THR A 139 -15.41 11.92 18.88
N ASP A 140 -16.21 12.62 18.10
CA ASP A 140 -15.80 13.77 17.27
C ASP A 140 -15.06 14.88 18.05
N TRP A 141 -15.43 15.10 19.32
CA TRP A 141 -14.78 16.08 20.15
C TRP A 141 -13.32 15.71 20.47
N LEU A 142 -13.04 14.43 20.67
CA LEU A 142 -11.70 13.90 20.96
C LEU A 142 -10.79 14.03 19.73
N TYR A 143 -11.31 13.75 18.53
CA TYR A 143 -10.56 13.86 17.27
C TYR A 143 -10.18 15.30 16.94
N ARG A 144 -11.08 16.26 17.17
CA ARG A 144 -10.78 17.68 17.03
C ARG A 144 -9.66 18.15 17.97
N MET A 145 -9.57 17.56 19.16
CA MET A 145 -8.53 17.87 20.13
C MET A 145 -7.18 17.26 19.75
N MET A 146 -7.17 16.10 19.11
CA MET A 146 -5.95 15.36 18.77
C MET A 146 -5.37 15.70 17.38
N HIS A 147 -6.01 16.56 16.58
CA HIS A 147 -5.55 16.99 15.24
C HIS A 147 -5.12 15.81 14.34
N MET A 148 -5.83 14.68 14.35
CA MET A 148 -5.51 13.52 13.53
C MET A 148 -6.16 13.63 12.15
N PRO A 149 -5.39 13.72 11.05
CA PRO A 149 -5.93 13.94 9.70
C PRO A 149 -6.56 12.71 9.03
N LEU A 150 -6.49 11.51 9.66
CA LEU A 150 -6.78 10.23 8.98
C LEU A 150 -8.04 9.49 9.45
N ALA A 151 -8.96 10.16 10.12
CA ALA A 151 -10.06 9.50 10.82
C ALA A 151 -11.30 9.13 9.95
N ASP A 152 -11.20 9.04 8.63
CA ASP A 152 -12.34 8.77 7.73
C ASP A 152 -12.04 7.72 6.65
N PHE A 153 -11.17 6.72 6.94
CA PHE A 153 -10.99 5.59 6.05
C PHE A 153 -12.22 4.68 6.05
N SER A 154 -12.47 4.07 4.90
CA SER A 154 -13.52 3.08 4.71
C SER A 154 -12.93 1.69 4.57
N GLU A 155 -13.71 0.70 4.95
CA GLU A 155 -13.37 -0.71 4.78
C GLU A 155 -13.27 -1.06 3.28
N GLY A 156 -12.27 -1.84 2.92
CA GLY A 156 -12.05 -2.31 1.56
C GLY A 156 -12.97 -3.43 1.12
N GLY A 157 -13.64 -4.06 2.10
CA GLY A 157 -14.50 -5.22 1.90
C GLY A 157 -13.73 -6.55 1.92
N ASN A 158 -14.40 -7.59 2.39
CA ASN A 158 -13.81 -8.89 2.72
C ASN A 158 -13.72 -9.90 1.56
N ASN A 159 -14.07 -9.51 0.33
CA ASN A 159 -13.99 -10.36 -0.88
C ASN A 159 -12.94 -9.84 -1.89
N GLN A 160 -11.74 -9.54 -1.41
CA GLN A 160 -10.67 -9.04 -2.26
C GLN A 160 -9.77 -10.18 -2.74
N ALA A 161 -9.51 -10.22 -4.05
CA ALA A 161 -8.62 -11.22 -4.62
C ALA A 161 -7.14 -10.90 -4.28
N PRO A 162 -6.29 -11.93 -4.11
CA PRO A 162 -4.85 -11.72 -4.02
C PRO A 162 -4.31 -10.97 -5.25
N LEU A 163 -3.28 -10.15 -5.05
CA LEU A 163 -2.60 -9.46 -6.15
C LEU A 163 -1.64 -10.41 -6.87
N GLN A 164 -1.58 -10.29 -8.19
CA GLN A 164 -0.68 -11.07 -9.02
C GLN A 164 0.65 -10.32 -9.18
N LEU A 165 1.73 -10.81 -8.55
CA LEU A 165 3.07 -10.22 -8.58
C LEU A 165 4.09 -11.28 -8.98
N ALA A 166 4.86 -11.05 -10.04
CA ALA A 166 5.90 -11.99 -10.54
C ALA A 166 5.40 -13.44 -10.65
N ASN A 167 4.22 -13.66 -11.22
CA ASN A 167 3.53 -14.96 -11.34
C ASN A 167 3.14 -15.63 -10.01
N GLN A 168 3.19 -14.89 -8.91
CA GLN A 168 2.75 -15.33 -7.59
C GLN A 168 1.44 -14.62 -7.19
N GLN A 169 0.56 -15.34 -6.50
CA GLN A 169 -0.62 -14.74 -5.86
C GLN A 169 -0.27 -14.32 -4.44
N ILE A 170 -0.28 -13.01 -4.19
CA ILE A 170 0.10 -12.42 -2.91
C ILE A 170 -1.13 -11.84 -2.23
N ALA A 171 -1.46 -12.37 -1.05
CA ALA A 171 -2.42 -11.76 -0.15
C ALA A 171 -1.70 -10.74 0.75
N PHE A 172 -2.39 -9.66 1.09
CA PHE A 172 -1.85 -8.61 1.93
C PHE A 172 -2.66 -8.48 3.23
N ASN A 173 -1.94 -8.22 4.31
CA ASN A 173 -2.48 -7.70 5.55
C ASN A 173 -1.86 -6.32 5.79
N ILE A 174 -2.67 -5.32 6.09
CA ILE A 174 -2.19 -3.97 6.33
C ILE A 174 -2.25 -3.69 7.85
N CYS A 175 -1.07 -3.58 8.50
CA CYS A 175 -0.91 -3.19 9.89
C CYS A 175 -1.74 -4.06 10.85
N TYR A 176 -2.82 -3.52 11.41
CA TYR A 176 -3.69 -4.17 12.40
C TYR A 176 -4.34 -5.47 11.92
N GLU A 177 -4.47 -5.66 10.61
CA GLU A 177 -5.06 -6.87 10.03
C GLU A 177 -4.30 -8.15 10.35
N ASP A 178 -2.99 -8.05 10.63
CA ASP A 178 -2.16 -9.19 11.07
C ASP A 178 -2.69 -9.85 12.36
N SER A 179 -3.51 -9.14 13.12
CA SER A 179 -4.13 -9.66 14.34
C SER A 179 -5.35 -10.57 14.08
N PHE A 180 -5.85 -10.62 12.86
CA PHE A 180 -7.05 -11.40 12.51
C PHE A 180 -6.75 -12.70 11.75
N GLY A 181 -5.52 -12.92 11.31
CA GLY A 181 -5.03 -14.16 10.69
C GLY A 181 -5.21 -14.20 9.20
#